data_5953cd85dfcb4e9d3f0d46c0c3fc569a
#
_entry.id   5953cd85dfcb4e9d3f0d46c0c3fc569a
#
_cell.length_a   1.000
_cell.length_b   1.000
_cell.length_c   1.000
_cell.angle_alpha   90.00
_cell.angle_beta   90.00
_cell.angle_gamma   90.00
#
_symmetry.space_group_name_H-M   'P 1'
#
loop_
_entity.id
_entity.type
_entity.pdbx_description
1 polymer ?
#
loop_
_entity_poly.entity_id
_entity_poly.type
_entity_poly.pdbx_seq_one_letter_code
_entity_poly.pdbx_strand_id
1 'polypeptide(L)'
;MLFKSRLPTLLLNTQMINTVLAIIFFYFSPSLTVTPKTTLFIYIIISFVLILVWRVRLVSYLGFRNKQKAFLIGEGKEIRELYEEVNSNPRYSLSFIGFLDIEKEGFDIEDDLVRPVYENGISVIVVDSKSSKIEPLLPHLYNLIFANVSFVDMHKVYEDIFDRVPLSLLRYNWFLQNISSASHPVYDTLKRLMDIALSLIALVVSFIFYPFVYIAIKMEDGGPIFSHQDRVGKGNTIIHLLKFRTMTADDGGKWGQGENKITKVGAFLRRTRIDELPQLWNVLFGSISLIGPRPEFPEPVKQYIAEVPYYNIRHLIKPGLSGWAQIYHENHPHHGIDIVETKNKLSYDLYYIKNRSIMLDVKIAFLTIKTLLSRSGK
;
A
#
# COMPACT_ATOMS: atom_id res chain seq x y z
N MET A 1 -18.79 11.38 0.39
CA MET A 1 -17.40 10.87 0.44
C MET A 1 -17.05 10.64 1.90
N LEU A 2 -17.09 9.37 2.35
CA LEU A 2 -16.98 9.01 3.76
C LEU A 2 -15.55 9.20 4.32
N PHE A 3 -14.51 9.15 3.46
CA PHE A 3 -13.12 9.13 3.91
C PHE A 3 -12.27 10.18 3.19
N LYS A 4 -11.45 10.92 3.95
CA LYS A 4 -10.56 11.99 3.44
C LYS A 4 -9.30 11.45 2.74
N SER A 5 -8.95 10.18 2.91
CA SER A 5 -7.69 9.61 2.42
C SER A 5 -7.52 9.67 0.90
N ARG A 6 -8.61 9.51 0.15
CA ARG A 6 -8.61 9.57 -1.33
C ARG A 6 -8.84 10.97 -1.91
N LEU A 7 -9.11 11.97 -1.07
CA LEU A 7 -9.41 13.32 -1.54
C LEU A 7 -8.26 13.97 -2.33
N PRO A 8 -7.00 13.92 -1.88
CA PRO A 8 -5.90 14.50 -2.66
C PRO A 8 -5.73 13.84 -4.03
N THR A 9 -5.84 12.51 -4.09
CA THR A 9 -5.72 11.75 -5.35
C THR A 9 -6.86 12.09 -6.32
N LEU A 10 -8.09 12.21 -5.81
CA LEU A 10 -9.24 12.57 -6.63
C LEU A 10 -9.11 14.00 -7.17
N LEU A 11 -8.67 14.94 -6.33
CA LEU A 11 -8.43 16.31 -6.75
C LEU A 11 -7.34 16.39 -7.82
N LEU A 12 -6.24 15.66 -7.63
CA LEU A 12 -5.15 15.63 -8.59
C LEU A 12 -5.61 15.05 -9.94
N ASN A 13 -6.32 13.93 -9.94
CA ASN A 13 -6.85 13.33 -11.16
C ASN A 13 -7.81 14.28 -11.89
N THR A 14 -8.70 14.96 -11.15
CA THR A 14 -9.63 15.93 -11.74
C THR A 14 -8.87 17.10 -12.34
N GLN A 15 -7.85 17.61 -11.65
CA GLN A 15 -7.01 18.71 -12.16
C GLN A 15 -6.21 18.31 -13.40
N MET A 16 -5.69 17.07 -13.44
CA MET A 16 -5.01 16.53 -14.61
C MET A 16 -5.94 16.46 -15.83
N ILE A 17 -7.16 15.95 -15.66
CA ILE A 17 -8.16 15.90 -16.73
C ILE A 17 -8.49 17.31 -17.21
N ASN A 18 -8.77 18.26 -16.30
CA ASN A 18 -9.04 19.65 -16.64
C ASN A 18 -7.89 20.29 -17.39
N THR A 19 -6.66 19.96 -17.02
CA THR A 19 -5.45 20.47 -17.70
C THR A 19 -5.36 19.96 -19.13
N VAL A 20 -5.59 18.66 -19.34
CA VAL A 20 -5.59 18.07 -20.69
C VAL A 20 -6.67 18.71 -21.56
N LEU A 21 -7.87 18.88 -21.01
CA LEU A 21 -8.97 19.56 -21.71
C LEU A 21 -8.62 21.03 -22.06
N ALA A 22 -7.99 21.75 -21.13
CA ALA A 22 -7.54 23.12 -21.37
C ALA A 22 -6.46 23.18 -22.47
N ILE A 23 -5.48 22.28 -22.44
CA ILE A 23 -4.44 22.19 -23.51
C ILE A 23 -5.09 21.96 -24.87
N ILE A 24 -6.01 20.98 -24.94
CA ILE A 24 -6.74 20.66 -26.16
C ILE A 24 -7.51 21.88 -26.65
N PHE A 25 -8.26 22.54 -25.76
CA PHE A 25 -9.04 23.74 -26.09
C PHE A 25 -8.16 24.86 -26.66
N PHE A 26 -7.05 25.19 -26.00
CA PHE A 26 -6.14 26.26 -26.46
C PHE A 26 -5.40 25.88 -27.75
N TYR A 27 -5.14 24.57 -27.97
CA TYR A 27 -4.52 24.10 -29.21
C TYR A 27 -5.47 24.20 -30.41
N PHE A 28 -6.77 23.92 -30.22
CA PHE A 28 -7.78 24.00 -31.28
C PHE A 28 -8.42 25.37 -31.45
N SER A 29 -8.09 26.37 -30.59
CA SER A 29 -8.58 27.75 -30.67
C SER A 29 -7.47 28.74 -31.06
N PRO A 30 -7.03 28.78 -32.32
CA PRO A 30 -5.88 29.59 -32.76
C PRO A 30 -6.13 31.13 -32.66
N SER A 31 -7.39 31.56 -32.52
CA SER A 31 -7.76 32.95 -32.31
C SER A 31 -7.34 33.51 -30.93
N LEU A 32 -7.00 32.64 -29.99
CA LEU A 32 -6.50 33.02 -28.67
C LEU A 32 -4.97 33.13 -28.74
N THR A 33 -4.44 34.34 -28.87
CA THR A 33 -2.99 34.62 -28.98
C THR A 33 -2.19 34.32 -27.71
N VAL A 34 -2.84 33.75 -26.67
CA VAL A 34 -2.21 33.43 -25.39
C VAL A 34 -1.62 32.01 -25.45
N THR A 35 -0.29 31.91 -25.35
CA THR A 35 0.39 30.63 -25.17
C THR A 35 0.42 30.29 -23.66
N PRO A 36 -0.47 29.45 -23.15
CA PRO A 36 -0.72 29.34 -21.71
C PRO A 36 0.28 28.45 -20.97
N LYS A 37 1.46 28.14 -21.53
CA LYS A 37 2.40 27.15 -20.95
C LYS A 37 2.71 27.39 -19.48
N THR A 38 3.21 28.58 -19.15
CA THR A 38 3.60 28.93 -17.78
C THR A 38 2.38 29.24 -16.90
N THR A 39 1.40 29.95 -17.45
CA THR A 39 0.17 30.33 -16.74
C THR A 39 -0.66 29.09 -16.38
N LEU A 40 -0.77 28.12 -17.27
CA LEU A 40 -1.48 26.87 -17.01
C LEU A 40 -0.81 26.06 -15.90
N PHE A 41 0.52 25.99 -15.91
CA PHE A 41 1.29 25.30 -14.87
C PHE A 41 1.10 25.96 -13.50
N ILE A 42 1.20 27.28 -13.42
CA ILE A 42 0.96 28.05 -12.19
C ILE A 42 -0.48 27.85 -11.71
N TYR A 43 -1.47 27.93 -12.62
CA TYR A 43 -2.88 27.71 -12.31
C TYR A 43 -3.13 26.33 -11.68
N ILE A 44 -2.53 25.26 -12.23
CA ILE A 44 -2.70 23.90 -11.71
C ILE A 44 -2.21 23.81 -10.26
N ILE A 45 -1.02 24.34 -10.00
CA ILE A 45 -0.43 24.29 -8.65
C ILE A 45 -1.29 25.10 -7.67
N ILE A 46 -1.61 26.34 -8.01
CA ILE A 46 -2.36 27.23 -7.12
C ILE A 46 -3.78 26.67 -6.87
N SER A 47 -4.49 26.27 -7.92
CA SER A 47 -5.84 25.73 -7.79
C SER A 47 -5.86 24.43 -6.99
N PHE A 48 -4.89 23.54 -7.20
CA PHE A 48 -4.76 22.30 -6.41
C PHE A 48 -4.56 22.60 -4.93
N VAL A 49 -3.62 23.48 -4.60
CA VAL A 49 -3.32 23.86 -3.21
C VAL A 49 -4.53 24.54 -2.56
N LEU A 50 -5.16 25.51 -3.24
CA LEU A 50 -6.33 26.20 -2.70
C LEU A 50 -7.52 25.28 -2.47
N ILE A 51 -7.84 24.41 -3.42
CA ILE A 51 -8.94 23.44 -3.28
C ILE A 51 -8.62 22.43 -2.18
N LEU A 52 -7.37 21.97 -2.08
CA LEU A 52 -6.96 21.04 -1.03
C LEU A 52 -7.09 21.69 0.35
N VAL A 53 -6.57 22.92 0.54
CA VAL A 53 -6.68 23.68 1.79
C VAL A 53 -8.14 23.95 2.13
N TRP A 54 -8.95 24.39 1.17
CA TRP A 54 -10.39 24.58 1.34
C TRP A 54 -11.08 23.32 1.85
N ARG A 55 -10.89 22.21 1.14
CA ARG A 55 -11.57 20.93 1.49
C ARG A 55 -11.06 20.27 2.76
N VAL A 56 -9.76 20.40 3.05
CA VAL A 56 -9.16 19.72 4.22
C VAL A 56 -9.31 20.56 5.49
N ARG A 57 -9.09 21.88 5.40
CA ARG A 57 -9.11 22.75 6.59
C ARG A 57 -10.41 23.55 6.74
N LEU A 58 -10.79 24.33 5.76
CA LEU A 58 -11.92 25.24 5.89
C LEU A 58 -13.26 24.54 6.04
N VAL A 59 -13.54 23.49 5.26
CA VAL A 59 -14.77 22.70 5.40
C VAL A 59 -14.83 22.00 6.76
N SER A 60 -13.68 21.62 7.32
CA SER A 60 -13.63 21.02 8.65
C SER A 60 -13.79 22.03 9.77
N TYR A 61 -13.25 23.25 9.59
CA TYR A 61 -13.33 24.33 10.56
C TYR A 61 -14.75 24.93 10.65
N LEU A 62 -15.45 25.00 9.51
CA LEU A 62 -16.81 25.57 9.44
C LEU A 62 -17.89 24.63 10.03
N GLY A 63 -17.52 23.50 10.65
CA GLY A 63 -18.43 22.68 11.43
C GLY A 63 -19.54 21.95 10.64
N PHE A 64 -19.50 21.97 9.31
CA PHE A 64 -20.50 21.33 8.44
C PHE A 64 -20.49 19.79 8.49
N ARG A 65 -19.82 19.17 9.46
CA ARG A 65 -19.73 17.73 9.59
C ARG A 65 -20.25 17.25 10.93
N ASN A 66 -21.55 17.05 11.01
CA ASN A 66 -22.07 16.12 12.00
C ASN A 66 -21.52 14.72 11.67
N LYS A 67 -20.88 14.08 12.65
CA LYS A 67 -20.47 12.67 12.51
C LYS A 67 -21.74 11.85 12.27
N GLN A 68 -21.73 11.03 11.25
CA GLN A 68 -22.79 10.07 11.00
C GLN A 68 -22.71 8.97 12.05
N LYS A 69 -23.80 8.74 12.76
CA LYS A 69 -23.88 7.62 13.70
C LYS A 69 -23.94 6.32 12.91
N ALA A 70 -23.05 5.42 13.22
CA ALA A 70 -22.91 4.16 12.52
C ALA A 70 -22.96 2.97 13.49
N PHE A 71 -23.34 1.81 12.95
CA PHE A 71 -23.28 0.53 13.64
C PHE A 71 -22.44 -0.43 12.83
N LEU A 72 -21.65 -1.28 13.50
CA LEU A 72 -20.72 -2.17 12.84
C LEU A 72 -21.15 -3.63 13.04
N ILE A 73 -21.24 -4.41 11.97
CA ILE A 73 -21.61 -5.83 12.00
C ILE A 73 -20.53 -6.63 11.28
N GLY A 74 -19.95 -7.59 11.98
CA GLY A 74 -18.91 -8.45 11.39
C GLY A 74 -18.35 -9.45 12.36
N GLU A 75 -17.20 -10.02 12.01
CA GLU A 75 -16.51 -11.04 12.78
C GLU A 75 -15.01 -10.71 12.93
N GLY A 76 -14.37 -11.34 13.92
CA GLY A 76 -12.93 -11.33 14.10
C GLY A 76 -12.37 -10.07 14.77
N LYS A 77 -11.03 -9.98 14.75
CA LYS A 77 -10.30 -8.88 15.40
C LYS A 77 -10.46 -7.53 14.67
N GLU A 78 -10.71 -7.56 13.37
CA GLU A 78 -10.78 -6.39 12.51
C GLU A 78 -11.99 -5.51 12.83
N ILE A 79 -13.07 -6.09 13.36
CA ILE A 79 -14.24 -5.31 13.80
C ILE A 79 -13.88 -4.41 15.01
N ARG A 80 -13.13 -4.93 15.97
CA ARG A 80 -12.70 -4.17 17.15
C ARG A 80 -11.68 -3.10 16.80
N GLU A 81 -10.69 -3.47 15.97
CA GLU A 81 -9.68 -2.54 15.47
C GLU A 81 -10.35 -1.36 14.74
N LEU A 82 -11.34 -1.63 13.89
CA LEU A 82 -12.09 -0.62 13.16
C LEU A 82 -12.92 0.27 14.11
N TYR A 83 -13.58 -0.32 15.09
CA TYR A 83 -14.37 0.39 16.09
C TYR A 83 -13.50 1.34 16.92
N GLU A 84 -12.38 0.86 17.41
CA GLU A 84 -11.46 1.63 18.25
C GLU A 84 -10.82 2.78 17.47
N GLU A 85 -10.28 2.52 16.27
CA GLU A 85 -9.64 3.56 15.45
C GLU A 85 -10.61 4.67 15.05
N VAL A 86 -11.83 4.31 14.63
CA VAL A 86 -12.81 5.32 14.19
C VAL A 86 -13.29 6.18 15.36
N ASN A 87 -13.51 5.60 16.53
CA ASN A 87 -14.04 6.33 17.68
C ASN A 87 -12.95 7.15 18.40
N SER A 88 -11.70 6.66 18.43
CA SER A 88 -10.58 7.41 19.04
C SER A 88 -10.11 8.59 18.20
N ASN A 89 -10.43 8.62 16.91
CA ASN A 89 -9.87 9.60 15.97
C ASN A 89 -10.93 10.55 15.41
N PRO A 90 -10.90 11.85 15.74
CA PRO A 90 -11.92 12.82 15.31
C PRO A 90 -11.89 13.13 13.80
N ARG A 91 -10.86 12.69 13.07
CA ARG A 91 -10.73 12.94 11.62
C ARG A 91 -11.79 12.26 10.77
N TYR A 92 -12.40 11.18 11.28
CA TYR A 92 -13.40 10.42 10.54
C TYR A 92 -14.78 11.06 10.65
N SER A 93 -15.59 10.87 9.61
CA SER A 93 -16.96 11.37 9.55
C SER A 93 -17.98 10.38 10.10
N LEU A 94 -17.52 9.21 10.53
CA LEU A 94 -18.32 8.19 11.21
C LEU A 94 -18.04 8.20 12.71
N SER A 95 -19.03 7.80 13.49
CA SER A 95 -18.91 7.46 14.90
C SER A 95 -19.68 6.18 15.14
N PHE A 96 -19.00 5.11 15.51
CA PHE A 96 -19.65 3.86 15.83
C PHE A 96 -20.27 3.93 17.23
N ILE A 97 -21.59 3.78 17.29
CA ILE A 97 -22.34 3.72 18.56
C ILE A 97 -22.19 2.35 19.21
N GLY A 98 -22.09 1.31 18.40
CA GLY A 98 -21.91 -0.07 18.84
C GLY A 98 -21.42 -0.96 17.71
N PHE A 99 -21.17 -2.22 18.06
CA PHE A 99 -20.89 -3.27 17.09
C PHE A 99 -21.51 -4.60 17.52
N LEU A 100 -21.91 -5.40 16.53
CA LEU A 100 -22.36 -6.77 16.68
C LEU A 100 -21.29 -7.72 16.16
N ASP A 101 -20.75 -8.52 17.07
CA ASP A 101 -19.81 -9.59 16.74
C ASP A 101 -20.61 -10.88 16.47
N ILE A 102 -20.72 -11.25 15.18
CA ILE A 102 -21.50 -12.42 14.74
C ILE A 102 -20.84 -13.77 15.04
N GLU A 103 -19.62 -13.78 15.63
CA GLU A 103 -19.01 -15.00 16.14
C GLU A 103 -19.51 -15.38 17.53
N LYS A 104 -20.08 -14.43 18.25
CA LYS A 104 -20.63 -14.73 19.58
C LYS A 104 -21.98 -15.39 19.45
N GLU A 105 -22.13 -16.54 20.12
CA GLU A 105 -23.41 -17.21 20.24
C GLU A 105 -24.35 -16.45 21.21
N GLY A 106 -25.64 -16.50 20.94
CA GLY A 106 -26.67 -15.99 21.86
C GLY A 106 -26.99 -14.50 21.77
N PHE A 107 -26.67 -13.82 20.68
CA PHE A 107 -27.16 -12.46 20.43
C PHE A 107 -28.64 -12.48 20.00
N ASP A 108 -29.40 -11.50 20.46
CA ASP A 108 -30.77 -11.26 20.03
C ASP A 108 -30.81 -10.17 18.94
N ILE A 109 -31.35 -10.51 17.77
CA ILE A 109 -31.34 -9.60 16.62
C ILE A 109 -32.15 -8.32 16.93
N GLU A 110 -33.26 -8.45 17.66
CA GLU A 110 -34.11 -7.31 17.98
C GLU A 110 -33.44 -6.40 19.01
N ASP A 111 -32.89 -6.97 20.09
CA ASP A 111 -32.30 -6.22 21.19
C ASP A 111 -30.89 -5.71 20.86
N ASP A 112 -30.07 -6.51 20.14
CA ASP A 112 -28.66 -6.17 19.89
C ASP A 112 -28.43 -5.40 18.58
N LEU A 113 -29.42 -5.42 17.65
CA LEU A 113 -29.27 -4.75 16.37
C LEU A 113 -30.41 -3.75 16.11
N VAL A 114 -31.67 -4.22 16.04
CA VAL A 114 -32.78 -3.41 15.55
C VAL A 114 -33.07 -2.25 16.50
N ARG A 115 -33.26 -2.54 17.79
CA ARG A 115 -33.55 -1.53 18.82
C ARG A 115 -32.46 -0.46 18.91
N PRO A 116 -31.16 -0.78 19.02
CA PRO A 116 -30.10 0.22 19.04
C PRO A 116 -30.06 1.11 17.79
N VAL A 117 -30.40 0.58 16.61
CA VAL A 117 -30.44 1.36 15.38
C VAL A 117 -31.52 2.45 15.44
N TYR A 118 -32.72 2.13 15.92
CA TYR A 118 -33.80 3.10 16.03
C TYR A 118 -33.61 4.08 17.19
N GLU A 119 -33.27 3.60 18.39
CA GLU A 119 -33.10 4.43 19.57
C GLU A 119 -31.98 5.46 19.44
N ASN A 120 -30.86 5.08 18.81
CA ASN A 120 -29.71 5.97 18.65
C ASN A 120 -29.77 6.79 17.35
N GLY A 121 -30.74 6.57 16.47
CA GLY A 121 -30.84 7.24 15.18
C GLY A 121 -29.63 6.95 14.28
N ILE A 122 -29.27 5.67 14.15
CA ILE A 122 -28.15 5.21 13.33
C ILE A 122 -28.53 5.37 11.87
N SER A 123 -27.67 6.04 11.10
CA SER A 123 -27.88 6.31 9.67
C SER A 123 -27.02 5.44 8.75
N VAL A 124 -25.99 4.78 9.30
CA VAL A 124 -25.06 3.95 8.51
C VAL A 124 -24.83 2.62 9.23
N ILE A 125 -24.97 1.53 8.51
CA ILE A 125 -24.53 0.21 8.98
C ILE A 125 -23.34 -0.24 8.12
N VAL A 126 -22.23 -0.52 8.79
CA VAL A 126 -21.05 -1.10 8.16
C VAL A 126 -21.09 -2.61 8.40
N VAL A 127 -21.15 -3.39 7.31
CA VAL A 127 -21.40 -4.82 7.39
C VAL A 127 -20.47 -5.60 6.46
N ASP A 128 -19.98 -6.76 6.93
CA ASP A 128 -19.33 -7.74 6.05
C ASP A 128 -20.39 -8.56 5.30
N SER A 129 -20.92 -7.98 4.23
CA SER A 129 -21.98 -8.60 3.42
C SER A 129 -21.56 -9.91 2.74
N LYS A 130 -20.29 -10.30 2.80
CA LYS A 130 -19.74 -11.52 2.17
C LYS A 130 -19.64 -12.68 3.14
N SER A 131 -19.84 -12.45 4.43
CA SER A 131 -19.88 -13.51 5.42
C SER A 131 -21.18 -14.31 5.30
N SER A 132 -21.07 -15.65 5.22
CA SER A 132 -22.23 -16.54 5.26
C SER A 132 -23.02 -16.47 6.58
N LYS A 133 -22.34 -16.05 7.67
CA LYS A 133 -22.95 -15.87 8.98
C LYS A 133 -23.94 -14.70 9.05
N ILE A 134 -23.90 -13.79 8.06
CA ILE A 134 -24.85 -12.67 7.97
C ILE A 134 -26.19 -13.07 7.33
N GLU A 135 -26.25 -14.21 6.66
CA GLU A 135 -27.44 -14.65 5.94
C GLU A 135 -28.72 -14.63 6.80
N PRO A 136 -28.71 -15.08 8.08
CA PRO A 136 -29.89 -14.99 8.96
C PRO A 136 -30.29 -13.54 9.30
N LEU A 137 -29.36 -12.57 9.24
CA LEU A 137 -29.62 -11.17 9.55
C LEU A 137 -30.17 -10.40 8.36
N LEU A 138 -30.02 -10.91 7.13
CA LEU A 138 -30.39 -10.19 5.90
C LEU A 138 -31.84 -9.70 5.88
N PRO A 139 -32.87 -10.46 6.32
CA PRO A 139 -34.25 -9.97 6.34
C PRO A 139 -34.43 -8.74 7.24
N HIS A 140 -33.77 -8.71 8.41
CA HIS A 140 -33.82 -7.58 9.34
C HIS A 140 -33.08 -6.38 8.79
N LEU A 141 -31.88 -6.59 8.19
CA LEU A 141 -31.12 -5.53 7.51
C LEU A 141 -31.89 -4.93 6.34
N TYR A 142 -32.60 -5.76 5.55
CA TYR A 142 -33.46 -5.30 4.48
C TYR A 142 -34.55 -4.34 4.97
N ASN A 143 -35.19 -4.66 6.09
CA ASN A 143 -36.23 -3.80 6.67
C ASN A 143 -35.69 -2.43 7.11
N LEU A 144 -34.43 -2.35 7.55
CA LEU A 144 -33.80 -1.10 7.93
C LEU A 144 -33.53 -0.15 6.74
N ILE A 145 -33.59 -0.64 5.49
CA ILE A 145 -33.53 0.23 4.28
C ILE A 145 -34.70 1.23 4.29
N PHE A 146 -35.87 0.81 4.70
CA PHE A 146 -37.06 1.67 4.77
C PHE A 146 -36.99 2.73 5.88
N ALA A 147 -36.07 2.55 6.83
CA ALA A 147 -35.74 3.53 7.86
C ALA A 147 -34.62 4.53 7.44
N ASN A 148 -34.31 4.63 6.15
CA ASN A 148 -33.24 5.45 5.57
C ASN A 148 -31.84 5.11 6.10
N VAL A 149 -31.59 3.87 6.50
CA VAL A 149 -30.26 3.39 6.89
C VAL A 149 -29.47 3.01 5.63
N SER A 150 -28.26 3.55 5.53
CA SER A 150 -27.33 3.25 4.43
C SER A 150 -26.40 2.10 4.81
N PHE A 151 -26.15 1.19 3.87
CA PHE A 151 -25.26 0.05 4.08
C PHE A 151 -23.93 0.27 3.37
N VAL A 152 -22.83 0.00 4.07
CA VAL A 152 -21.47 0.13 3.54
C VAL A 152 -20.70 -1.17 3.82
N ASP A 153 -19.98 -1.64 2.79
CA ASP A 153 -19.15 -2.84 2.92
C ASP A 153 -17.98 -2.60 3.90
N MET A 154 -17.83 -3.50 4.88
CA MET A 154 -16.78 -3.42 5.92
C MET A 154 -15.37 -3.48 5.32
N HIS A 155 -15.14 -4.30 4.28
CA HIS A 155 -13.84 -4.38 3.63
C HIS A 155 -13.42 -3.02 3.07
N LYS A 156 -14.37 -2.31 2.44
CA LYS A 156 -14.10 -0.99 1.87
C LYS A 156 -13.78 0.05 2.94
N VAL A 157 -14.54 0.04 4.04
CA VAL A 157 -14.30 0.96 5.17
C VAL A 157 -12.95 0.69 5.81
N TYR A 158 -12.62 -0.59 6.03
CA TYR A 158 -11.34 -1.01 6.60
C TYR A 158 -10.16 -0.60 5.71
N GLU A 159 -10.24 -0.87 4.41
CA GLU A 159 -9.21 -0.49 3.44
C GLU A 159 -9.03 1.04 3.34
N ASP A 160 -10.12 1.81 3.41
CA ASP A 160 -10.06 3.28 3.34
C ASP A 160 -9.46 3.91 4.61
N ILE A 161 -9.51 3.22 5.75
CA ILE A 161 -8.99 3.69 7.04
C ILE A 161 -7.54 3.25 7.25
N PHE A 162 -7.24 1.99 7.00
CA PHE A 162 -5.96 1.39 7.34
C PHE A 162 -4.99 1.26 6.15
N ASP A 163 -5.42 1.58 4.92
CA ASP A 163 -4.63 1.41 3.70
C ASP A 163 -4.09 -0.04 3.55
N ARG A 164 -4.83 -1.04 4.09
CA ARG A 164 -4.55 -2.48 4.03
C ARG A 164 -5.83 -3.31 3.95
N VAL A 165 -5.71 -4.56 3.52
CA VAL A 165 -6.86 -5.47 3.38
C VAL A 165 -7.08 -6.25 4.70
N PRO A 166 -8.34 -6.43 5.16
CA PRO A 166 -8.64 -7.24 6.34
C PRO A 166 -8.42 -8.73 6.05
N LEU A 167 -7.26 -9.27 6.39
CA LEU A 167 -6.81 -10.59 5.92
C LEU A 167 -7.67 -11.74 6.43
N SER A 168 -8.17 -11.67 7.68
CA SER A 168 -8.99 -12.73 8.28
C SER A 168 -10.38 -12.85 7.63
N LEU A 169 -10.87 -11.76 7.02
CA LEU A 169 -12.16 -11.71 6.33
C LEU A 169 -12.08 -12.11 4.86
N LEU A 170 -10.86 -12.41 4.35
CA LEU A 170 -10.70 -12.75 2.95
C LEU A 170 -11.21 -14.17 2.66
N ARG A 171 -11.95 -14.29 1.57
CA ARG A 171 -12.45 -15.54 1.01
C ARG A 171 -12.10 -15.62 -0.47
N TYR A 172 -12.15 -16.80 -1.08
CA TYR A 172 -11.84 -16.99 -2.50
C TYR A 172 -12.59 -16.02 -3.42
N ASN A 173 -13.88 -15.78 -3.14
CA ASN A 173 -14.70 -14.85 -3.92
C ASN A 173 -14.14 -13.42 -3.94
N TRP A 174 -13.51 -12.97 -2.85
CA TRP A 174 -12.89 -11.66 -2.81
C TRP A 174 -11.75 -11.55 -3.84
N PHE A 175 -10.91 -12.58 -3.95
CA PHE A 175 -9.82 -12.59 -4.93
C PHE A 175 -10.34 -12.60 -6.37
N LEU A 176 -11.37 -13.40 -6.65
CA LEU A 176 -12.00 -13.44 -7.97
C LEU A 176 -12.57 -12.08 -8.37
N GLN A 177 -13.17 -11.35 -7.44
CA GLN A 177 -13.77 -10.05 -7.71
C GLN A 177 -12.75 -8.90 -7.78
N ASN A 178 -11.66 -8.95 -7.00
CA ASN A 178 -10.79 -7.80 -6.82
C ASN A 178 -9.41 -7.95 -7.48
N ILE A 179 -8.96 -9.17 -7.77
CA ILE A 179 -7.61 -9.44 -8.29
C ILE A 179 -7.63 -10.12 -9.65
N SER A 180 -8.58 -11.03 -9.90
CA SER A 180 -8.58 -11.88 -11.10
C SER A 180 -8.84 -11.15 -12.41
N SER A 181 -9.51 -10.00 -12.36
CA SER A 181 -10.04 -9.34 -13.55
C SER A 181 -9.07 -8.39 -14.24
N ALA A 182 -7.91 -8.15 -13.70
CA ALA A 182 -7.18 -6.96 -14.11
C ALA A 182 -5.84 -7.26 -14.79
N SER A 183 -5.91 -7.62 -16.04
CA SER A 183 -4.88 -7.16 -16.98
C SER A 183 -4.99 -5.63 -17.07
N HIS A 184 -3.99 -4.91 -16.56
CA HIS A 184 -3.90 -3.45 -16.71
C HIS A 184 -2.82 -3.09 -17.75
N PRO A 185 -2.98 -3.39 -19.04
CA PRO A 185 -1.89 -3.29 -20.01
C PRO A 185 -1.35 -1.86 -20.12
N VAL A 186 -2.21 -0.87 -20.04
CA VAL A 186 -1.79 0.54 -20.08
C VAL A 186 -0.96 0.90 -18.86
N TYR A 187 -1.43 0.52 -17.67
CA TYR A 187 -0.68 0.74 -16.44
C TYR A 187 0.66 -0.01 -16.46
N ASP A 188 0.65 -1.31 -16.81
CA ASP A 188 1.85 -2.15 -16.79
C ASP A 188 2.91 -1.63 -17.79
N THR A 189 2.48 -1.11 -18.97
CA THR A 189 3.37 -0.49 -19.95
C THR A 189 3.95 0.82 -19.43
N LEU A 190 3.11 1.72 -18.92
CA LEU A 190 3.56 3.01 -18.36
C LEU A 190 4.48 2.79 -17.17
N LYS A 191 4.13 1.87 -16.27
CA LYS A 191 4.97 1.47 -15.14
C LYS A 191 6.35 1.00 -15.62
N ARG A 192 6.40 0.14 -16.64
CA ARG A 192 7.66 -0.36 -17.19
C ARG A 192 8.52 0.76 -17.78
N LEU A 193 7.92 1.70 -18.51
CA LEU A 193 8.62 2.88 -19.02
C LEU A 193 9.18 3.75 -17.88
N MET A 194 8.38 3.98 -16.83
CA MET A 194 8.83 4.69 -15.62
C MET A 194 9.97 3.95 -14.92
N ASP A 195 9.87 2.63 -14.75
CA ASP A 195 10.90 1.81 -14.12
C ASP A 195 12.23 1.95 -14.89
N ILE A 196 12.20 1.87 -16.23
CA ILE A 196 13.39 2.03 -17.07
C ILE A 196 13.96 3.44 -16.95
N ALA A 197 13.14 4.47 -17.14
CA ALA A 197 13.61 5.85 -17.12
C ALA A 197 14.21 6.25 -15.77
N LEU A 198 13.49 5.96 -14.67
CA LEU A 198 13.93 6.32 -13.32
C LEU A 198 15.12 5.47 -12.85
N SER A 199 15.16 4.17 -13.18
CA SER A 199 16.31 3.34 -12.85
C SER A 199 17.56 3.74 -13.62
N LEU A 200 17.45 4.17 -14.87
CA LEU A 200 18.59 4.67 -15.65
C LEU A 200 19.17 5.95 -15.04
N ILE A 201 18.30 6.92 -14.69
CA ILE A 201 18.73 8.15 -14.02
C ILE A 201 19.41 7.82 -12.67
N ALA A 202 18.78 6.96 -11.86
CA ALA A 202 19.30 6.56 -10.57
C ALA A 202 20.63 5.78 -10.70
N LEU A 203 20.81 4.96 -11.74
CA LEU A 203 22.06 4.27 -12.05
C LEU A 203 23.18 5.24 -12.32
N VAL A 204 22.96 6.24 -13.19
CA VAL A 204 23.96 7.28 -13.50
C VAL A 204 24.41 7.98 -12.22
N VAL A 205 23.48 8.37 -11.36
CA VAL A 205 23.79 8.98 -10.06
C VAL A 205 24.52 7.98 -9.15
N SER A 206 24.10 6.72 -9.14
CA SER A 206 24.71 5.69 -8.27
C SER A 206 26.18 5.38 -8.61
N PHE A 207 26.60 5.57 -9.86
CA PHE A 207 28.00 5.36 -10.25
C PHE A 207 29.00 6.22 -9.48
N ILE A 208 28.57 7.35 -8.94
CA ILE A 208 29.41 8.18 -8.07
C ILE A 208 29.86 7.39 -6.83
N PHE A 209 29.02 6.49 -6.31
CA PHE A 209 29.33 5.72 -5.10
C PHE A 209 30.18 4.49 -5.36
N TYR A 210 30.17 3.92 -6.58
CA TYR A 210 30.83 2.64 -6.90
C TYR A 210 32.36 2.65 -6.60
N PRO A 211 33.16 3.67 -7.01
CA PRO A 211 34.58 3.68 -6.71
C PRO A 211 34.84 3.75 -5.20
N PHE A 212 34.07 4.51 -4.45
CA PHE A 212 34.25 4.62 -3.00
C PHE A 212 33.93 3.31 -2.29
N VAL A 213 32.82 2.67 -2.67
CA VAL A 213 32.40 1.36 -2.13
C VAL A 213 33.42 0.29 -2.52
N TYR A 214 33.95 0.32 -3.75
CA TYR A 214 35.01 -0.57 -4.20
C TYR A 214 36.22 -0.48 -3.30
N ILE A 215 36.77 0.73 -3.12
CA ILE A 215 37.95 0.97 -2.30
C ILE A 215 37.68 0.52 -0.86
N ALA A 216 36.53 0.90 -0.28
CA ALA A 216 36.23 0.57 1.10
C ALA A 216 36.14 -0.95 1.35
N ILE A 217 35.48 -1.72 0.48
CA ILE A 217 35.41 -3.18 0.61
C ILE A 217 36.77 -3.82 0.39
N LYS A 218 37.55 -3.34 -0.59
CA LYS A 218 38.91 -3.88 -0.86
C LYS A 218 39.91 -3.60 0.27
N MET A 219 39.79 -2.48 0.95
CA MET A 219 40.64 -2.15 2.11
C MET A 219 40.24 -2.91 3.37
N GLU A 220 38.97 -3.34 3.53
CA GLU A 220 38.52 -4.05 4.73
C GLU A 220 38.93 -5.52 4.74
N ASP A 221 38.65 -6.26 3.65
CA ASP A 221 38.94 -7.71 3.60
C ASP A 221 39.34 -8.25 2.21
N GLY A 222 39.48 -7.37 1.22
CA GLY A 222 39.95 -7.74 -0.14
C GLY A 222 38.95 -8.59 -0.98
N GLY A 223 37.83 -8.97 -0.44
CA GLY A 223 36.88 -9.89 -1.09
C GLY A 223 36.13 -9.33 -2.30
N PRO A 224 35.16 -10.07 -2.86
CA PRO A 224 34.35 -9.62 -3.99
C PRO A 224 33.47 -8.41 -3.61
N ILE A 225 33.23 -7.52 -4.59
CA ILE A 225 32.49 -6.27 -4.36
C ILE A 225 31.00 -6.52 -4.34
N PHE A 226 30.55 -7.40 -5.21
CA PHE A 226 29.14 -7.75 -5.39
C PHE A 226 28.82 -9.08 -4.74
N SER A 227 27.57 -9.21 -4.29
CA SER A 227 26.96 -10.46 -3.89
C SER A 227 25.65 -10.64 -4.63
N HIS A 228 25.27 -11.88 -4.89
CA HIS A 228 24.03 -12.26 -5.50
C HIS A 228 23.16 -12.94 -4.43
N GLN A 229 21.88 -12.57 -4.40
CA GLN A 229 20.92 -13.16 -3.46
C GLN A 229 19.74 -13.73 -4.22
N ASP A 230 19.46 -15.02 -3.99
CA ASP A 230 18.30 -15.67 -4.55
C ASP A 230 17.04 -15.19 -3.85
N ARG A 231 16.06 -14.79 -4.63
CA ARG A 231 14.77 -14.29 -4.17
C ARG A 231 13.64 -14.87 -5.00
N VAL A 232 12.43 -14.86 -4.42
CA VAL A 232 11.24 -15.27 -5.17
C VAL A 232 10.67 -14.07 -5.91
N GLY A 233 10.54 -14.24 -7.23
CA GLY A 233 10.01 -13.25 -8.17
C GLY A 233 8.58 -13.50 -8.60
N LYS A 234 8.18 -12.86 -9.71
CA LYS A 234 6.85 -13.05 -10.31
C LYS A 234 6.65 -14.52 -10.72
N GLY A 235 5.44 -15.06 -10.45
CA GLY A 235 5.10 -16.44 -10.78
C GLY A 235 5.91 -17.49 -10.01
N ASN A 236 6.39 -17.15 -8.81
CA ASN A 236 7.25 -18.01 -7.97
C ASN A 236 8.60 -18.38 -8.63
N THR A 237 9.06 -17.64 -9.63
CA THR A 237 10.38 -17.87 -10.24
C THR A 237 11.49 -17.38 -9.32
N ILE A 238 12.64 -18.04 -9.36
CA ILE A 238 13.84 -17.57 -8.65
C ILE A 238 14.49 -16.46 -9.49
N ILE A 239 14.78 -15.34 -8.83
CA ILE A 239 15.50 -14.20 -9.37
C ILE A 239 16.76 -13.94 -8.56
N HIS A 240 17.83 -13.48 -9.23
CA HIS A 240 19.11 -13.17 -8.61
C HIS A 240 19.24 -11.66 -8.44
N LEU A 241 19.19 -11.18 -7.18
CA LEU A 241 19.37 -9.77 -6.85
C LEU A 241 20.83 -9.44 -6.65
N LEU A 242 21.29 -8.40 -7.34
CA LEU A 242 22.64 -7.87 -7.25
C LEU A 242 22.73 -6.83 -6.12
N LYS A 243 23.69 -7.00 -5.19
CA LYS A 243 23.97 -6.05 -4.10
C LYS A 243 25.47 -5.82 -3.96
N PHE A 244 25.86 -4.72 -3.30
CA PHE A 244 27.20 -4.65 -2.75
C PHE A 244 27.33 -5.62 -1.58
N ARG A 245 28.49 -6.26 -1.49
CA ARG A 245 28.77 -7.19 -0.40
C ARG A 245 28.88 -6.44 0.94
N THR A 246 28.22 -6.98 1.95
CA THR A 246 28.17 -6.41 3.30
C THR A 246 28.56 -7.39 4.39
N MET A 247 28.94 -8.62 4.03
CA MET A 247 29.30 -9.70 4.96
C MET A 247 30.66 -10.28 4.60
N THR A 248 31.35 -10.89 5.59
CA THR A 248 32.76 -11.38 5.50
C THR A 248 32.92 -12.54 4.52
N ALA A 249 31.92 -13.41 4.37
CA ALA A 249 31.94 -14.52 3.42
C ALA A 249 30.78 -14.40 2.44
N ASP A 250 30.97 -14.88 1.22
CA ASP A 250 29.87 -15.02 0.25
C ASP A 250 29.24 -16.41 0.46
N ASP A 251 28.03 -16.42 1.01
CA ASP A 251 27.22 -17.63 1.17
C ASP A 251 26.41 -17.97 -0.08
N GLY A 252 26.66 -17.26 -1.22
CA GLY A 252 25.89 -17.37 -2.44
C GLY A 252 24.45 -16.86 -2.29
N GLY A 253 24.19 -16.02 -1.29
CA GLY A 253 22.85 -15.48 -1.01
C GLY A 253 21.87 -16.48 -0.41
N LYS A 254 22.35 -17.58 0.14
CA LYS A 254 21.52 -18.61 0.75
C LYS A 254 21.04 -18.21 2.13
N TRP A 255 19.80 -18.52 2.45
CA TRP A 255 19.20 -18.24 3.75
C TRP A 255 19.78 -19.15 4.84
N GLY A 256 20.27 -18.51 5.93
CA GLY A 256 20.67 -19.23 7.14
C GLY A 256 21.93 -20.12 7.03
N GLN A 257 22.67 -20.04 5.90
CA GLN A 257 23.89 -20.81 5.72
C GLN A 257 25.14 -19.93 5.96
N GLY A 258 25.98 -20.32 6.90
CA GLY A 258 27.28 -19.75 7.16
C GLY A 258 27.36 -18.85 8.41
N GLU A 259 28.57 -18.78 9.00
CA GLU A 259 28.93 -17.83 10.09
C GLU A 259 29.26 -16.43 9.57
N ASN A 260 28.47 -15.93 8.62
CA ASN A 260 28.74 -14.65 7.97
C ASN A 260 28.55 -13.50 8.94
N LYS A 261 29.60 -12.75 9.21
CA LYS A 261 29.56 -11.52 10.03
C LYS A 261 29.42 -10.30 9.15
N ILE A 262 28.59 -9.35 9.59
CA ILE A 262 28.48 -8.05 8.92
C ILE A 262 29.80 -7.31 9.12
N THR A 263 30.41 -6.86 8.02
CA THR A 263 31.62 -6.05 8.07
C THR A 263 31.32 -4.62 8.54
N LYS A 264 32.33 -3.85 8.97
CA LYS A 264 32.10 -2.44 9.37
C LYS A 264 31.64 -1.58 8.21
N VAL A 265 32.24 -1.75 7.03
CA VAL A 265 31.82 -1.12 5.79
C VAL A 265 30.38 -1.60 5.44
N GLY A 266 30.11 -2.90 5.55
CA GLY A 266 28.81 -3.48 5.31
C GLY A 266 27.72 -2.91 6.22
N ALA A 267 28.00 -2.68 7.50
CA ALA A 267 27.06 -2.04 8.44
C ALA A 267 26.71 -0.61 8.00
N PHE A 268 27.71 0.16 7.54
CA PHE A 268 27.49 1.50 6.99
C PHE A 268 26.64 1.45 5.71
N LEU A 269 26.97 0.56 4.76
CA LEU A 269 26.25 0.41 3.50
C LEU A 269 24.78 0.04 3.73
N ARG A 270 24.48 -0.91 4.65
CA ARG A 270 23.13 -1.30 5.02
C ARG A 270 22.34 -0.15 5.65
N ARG A 271 22.96 0.59 6.58
CA ARG A 271 22.30 1.74 7.23
C ARG A 271 21.94 2.85 6.25
N THR A 272 22.75 3.04 5.22
CA THR A 272 22.56 4.06 4.18
C THR A 272 21.78 3.54 2.96
N ARG A 273 21.47 2.23 2.91
CA ARG A 273 20.87 1.54 1.77
C ARG A 273 21.69 1.62 0.48
N ILE A 274 22.95 2.00 0.56
CA ILE A 274 23.88 2.04 -0.59
C ILE A 274 24.12 0.61 -1.11
N ASP A 275 24.06 -0.40 -0.24
CA ASP A 275 24.20 -1.81 -0.63
C ASP A 275 23.15 -2.27 -1.66
N GLU A 276 22.00 -1.63 -1.71
CA GLU A 276 20.92 -1.98 -2.63
C GLU A 276 21.00 -1.25 -4.00
N LEU A 277 21.90 -0.27 -4.18
CA LEU A 277 22.03 0.46 -5.45
C LEU A 277 22.27 -0.43 -6.68
N PRO A 278 23.06 -1.53 -6.62
CA PRO A 278 23.22 -2.42 -7.77
C PRO A 278 21.92 -3.10 -8.23
N GLN A 279 20.88 -3.18 -7.37
CA GLN A 279 19.57 -3.73 -7.78
C GLN A 279 18.86 -2.88 -8.84
N LEU A 280 19.30 -1.63 -9.07
CA LEU A 280 18.81 -0.81 -10.18
C LEU A 280 19.07 -1.49 -11.54
N TRP A 281 20.12 -2.29 -11.69
CA TRP A 281 20.32 -3.16 -12.85
C TRP A 281 19.22 -4.22 -12.97
N ASN A 282 18.82 -4.83 -11.85
CA ASN A 282 17.70 -5.78 -11.84
C ASN A 282 16.38 -5.12 -12.27
N VAL A 283 16.17 -3.83 -11.92
CA VAL A 283 15.01 -3.06 -12.39
C VAL A 283 15.13 -2.80 -13.90
N LEU A 284 16.29 -2.34 -14.35
CA LEU A 284 16.53 -2.03 -15.77
C LEU A 284 16.35 -3.26 -16.67
N PHE A 285 16.84 -4.43 -16.25
CA PHE A 285 16.64 -5.69 -16.98
C PHE A 285 15.26 -6.31 -16.77
N GLY A 286 14.50 -5.85 -15.77
CA GLY A 286 13.08 -6.18 -15.56
C GLY A 286 12.81 -7.42 -14.74
N SER A 287 13.79 -7.95 -13.99
CA SER A 287 13.56 -9.00 -13.01
C SER A 287 12.77 -8.50 -11.79
N ILE A 288 12.94 -7.22 -11.43
CA ILE A 288 12.13 -6.51 -10.43
C ILE A 288 11.63 -5.17 -10.97
N SER A 289 10.79 -4.48 -10.20
CA SER A 289 10.30 -3.12 -10.44
C SER A 289 10.87 -2.17 -9.37
N LEU A 290 10.78 -0.85 -9.56
CA LEU A 290 11.06 0.10 -8.50
C LEU A 290 10.07 -0.04 -7.33
N ILE A 291 8.78 -0.24 -7.66
CA ILE A 291 7.71 -0.35 -6.68
C ILE A 291 6.98 -1.69 -6.83
N GLY A 292 6.84 -2.42 -5.73
CA GLY A 292 6.16 -3.71 -5.66
C GLY A 292 6.37 -4.39 -4.30
N PRO A 293 5.75 -5.56 -4.06
CA PRO A 293 6.03 -6.35 -2.86
C PRO A 293 7.51 -6.69 -2.73
N ARG A 294 8.07 -6.59 -1.52
CA ARG A 294 9.50 -6.92 -1.31
C ARG A 294 9.76 -8.39 -1.60
N PRO A 295 10.78 -8.73 -2.40
CA PRO A 295 11.13 -10.13 -2.68
C PRO A 295 11.75 -10.82 -1.47
N GLU A 296 11.21 -11.97 -1.09
CA GLU A 296 11.65 -12.77 0.05
C GLU A 296 12.56 -13.92 -0.38
N PHE A 297 13.32 -14.50 0.56
CA PHE A 297 14.15 -15.69 0.32
C PHE A 297 13.30 -16.92 0.02
N PRO A 298 13.80 -17.86 -0.82
CA PRO A 298 13.03 -19.04 -1.21
C PRO A 298 12.61 -19.97 -0.03
N GLU A 299 13.50 -20.13 0.95
CA GLU A 299 13.24 -21.03 2.10
C GLU A 299 12.08 -20.52 2.97
N PRO A 300 12.08 -19.25 3.48
CA PRO A 300 10.93 -18.72 4.19
C PRO A 300 9.64 -18.72 3.37
N VAL A 301 9.72 -18.46 2.06
CA VAL A 301 8.53 -18.45 1.19
C VAL A 301 7.85 -19.81 1.15
N LYS A 302 8.59 -20.93 1.13
CA LYS A 302 8.02 -22.27 1.19
C LYS A 302 7.15 -22.47 2.44
N GLN A 303 7.65 -22.01 3.59
CA GLN A 303 6.91 -22.10 4.84
C GLN A 303 5.72 -21.12 4.85
N TYR A 304 5.89 -19.90 4.40
CA TYR A 304 4.80 -18.91 4.33
C TYR A 304 3.65 -19.38 3.44
N ILE A 305 3.95 -20.04 2.32
CA ILE A 305 2.92 -20.62 1.45
C ILE A 305 2.11 -21.71 2.17
N ALA A 306 2.75 -22.50 3.04
CA ALA A 306 2.08 -23.56 3.79
C ALA A 306 1.23 -23.02 4.96
N GLU A 307 1.68 -21.97 5.64
CA GLU A 307 1.08 -21.50 6.89
C GLU A 307 0.24 -20.22 6.75
N VAL A 308 0.46 -19.43 5.69
CA VAL A 308 -0.26 -18.15 5.47
C VAL A 308 -1.19 -18.30 4.27
N PRO A 309 -2.52 -18.31 4.49
CA PRO A 309 -3.48 -18.36 3.39
C PRO A 309 -3.24 -17.26 2.38
N TYR A 310 -3.37 -17.60 1.10
CA TYR A 310 -3.27 -16.65 -0.04
C TYR A 310 -1.90 -15.99 -0.22
N TYR A 311 -0.85 -16.44 0.44
CA TYR A 311 0.48 -15.83 0.36
C TYR A 311 1.01 -15.70 -1.07
N ASN A 312 0.74 -16.71 -1.92
CA ASN A 312 1.19 -16.74 -3.32
C ASN A 312 0.67 -15.59 -4.18
N ILE A 313 -0.41 -14.94 -3.79
CA ILE A 313 -1.02 -13.82 -4.56
C ILE A 313 -0.02 -12.68 -4.73
N ARG A 314 0.89 -12.48 -3.78
CA ARG A 314 1.93 -11.45 -3.88
C ARG A 314 2.90 -11.67 -5.06
N HIS A 315 3.02 -12.90 -5.53
CA HIS A 315 3.87 -13.28 -6.66
C HIS A 315 3.18 -13.16 -8.03
N LEU A 316 1.94 -12.70 -8.10
CA LEU A 316 1.26 -12.39 -9.38
C LEU A 316 1.91 -11.25 -10.14
N ILE A 317 2.59 -10.34 -9.44
CA ILE A 317 3.26 -9.18 -9.99
C ILE A 317 4.77 -9.24 -9.74
N LYS A 318 5.54 -8.40 -10.45
CA LYS A 318 6.97 -8.28 -10.18
C LYS A 318 7.19 -7.72 -8.77
N PRO A 319 8.15 -8.26 -8.01
CA PRO A 319 8.55 -7.68 -6.75
C PRO A 319 9.22 -6.31 -6.97
N GLY A 320 9.29 -5.50 -5.91
CA GLY A 320 9.82 -4.15 -5.95
C GLY A 320 11.05 -3.93 -5.08
N LEU A 321 11.83 -2.92 -5.45
CA LEU A 321 12.91 -2.38 -4.61
C LEU A 321 12.31 -1.74 -3.36
N SER A 322 11.20 -1.02 -3.51
CA SER A 322 10.38 -0.49 -2.44
C SER A 322 8.92 -0.96 -2.60
N GLY A 323 8.15 -1.00 -1.50
CA GLY A 323 6.78 -1.47 -1.52
C GLY A 323 5.93 -0.86 -0.41
N TRP A 324 4.61 -1.03 -0.55
CA TRP A 324 3.65 -0.46 0.39
C TRP A 324 3.83 -0.99 1.81
N ALA A 325 4.01 -2.30 1.97
CA ALA A 325 4.30 -2.93 3.25
C ALA A 325 5.56 -2.37 3.92
N GLN A 326 6.60 -2.03 3.15
CA GLN A 326 7.85 -1.51 3.69
C GLN A 326 7.72 -0.10 4.29
N ILE A 327 6.72 0.68 3.84
CA ILE A 327 6.49 2.05 4.31
C ILE A 327 5.72 2.07 5.62
N TYR A 328 4.72 1.19 5.76
CA TYR A 328 3.80 1.19 6.90
C TYR A 328 4.17 0.20 7.98
N HIS A 329 5.12 -0.68 7.70
CA HIS A 329 5.51 -1.73 8.61
C HIS A 329 6.98 -1.56 9.00
N GLU A 330 7.21 -0.96 10.16
CA GLU A 330 8.54 -0.57 10.64
C GLU A 330 9.37 -1.77 11.13
N ASN A 331 8.72 -2.84 11.57
CA ASN A 331 9.39 -4.03 12.08
C ASN A 331 9.64 -5.04 10.96
N HIS A 332 10.82 -5.00 10.38
CA HIS A 332 11.28 -6.07 9.51
C HIS A 332 12.00 -7.12 10.36
N PRO A 333 11.49 -8.34 10.52
CA PRO A 333 12.28 -9.40 11.09
C PRO A 333 13.48 -9.64 10.15
N HIS A 334 14.62 -9.16 10.58
CA HIS A 334 15.87 -9.36 9.83
C HIS A 334 16.38 -10.80 9.97
N HIS A 335 15.89 -11.53 10.98
CA HIS A 335 16.29 -12.88 11.32
C HIS A 335 15.10 -13.67 11.86
N GLY A 336 14.72 -14.72 11.13
CA GLY A 336 13.68 -15.66 11.56
C GLY A 336 12.40 -15.63 10.73
N ILE A 337 11.56 -16.65 10.95
CA ILE A 337 10.25 -16.81 10.36
C ILE A 337 9.23 -16.29 11.35
N ASP A 338 8.53 -15.24 11.00
CA ASP A 338 7.43 -14.68 11.79
C ASP A 338 6.15 -14.67 10.95
N ILE A 339 5.23 -15.57 11.32
CA ILE A 339 3.96 -15.76 10.61
C ILE A 339 3.02 -14.57 10.84
N VAL A 340 2.99 -14.01 12.06
CA VAL A 340 2.10 -12.88 12.38
C VAL A 340 2.52 -11.65 11.60
N GLU A 341 3.82 -11.37 11.63
CA GLU A 341 4.45 -10.30 10.89
C GLU A 341 4.23 -10.45 9.38
N THR A 342 4.38 -11.68 8.86
CA THR A 342 4.16 -11.99 7.44
C THR A 342 2.70 -11.79 7.03
N LYS A 343 1.73 -12.13 7.89
CA LYS A 343 0.31 -11.83 7.65
C LYS A 343 0.06 -10.32 7.57
N ASN A 344 0.66 -9.54 8.47
CA ASN A 344 0.54 -8.09 8.42
C ASN A 344 1.12 -7.51 7.11
N LYS A 345 2.32 -7.94 6.70
CA LYS A 345 2.91 -7.54 5.40
C LYS A 345 2.01 -7.91 4.23
N LEU A 346 1.48 -9.14 4.23
CA LEU A 346 0.60 -9.61 3.17
C LEU A 346 -0.64 -8.72 3.01
N SER A 347 -1.23 -8.23 4.11
CA SER A 347 -2.41 -7.35 4.05
C SER A 347 -2.12 -6.05 3.29
N TYR A 348 -0.93 -5.45 3.47
CA TYR A 348 -0.47 -4.29 2.71
C TYR A 348 -0.11 -4.64 1.27
N ASP A 349 0.55 -5.77 1.03
CA ASP A 349 0.89 -6.22 -0.32
C ASP A 349 -0.37 -6.47 -1.15
N LEU A 350 -1.40 -7.11 -0.58
CA LEU A 350 -2.69 -7.32 -1.24
C LEU A 350 -3.42 -6.01 -1.54
N TYR A 351 -3.37 -5.05 -0.63
CA TYR A 351 -3.90 -3.71 -0.87
C TYR A 351 -3.23 -3.05 -2.07
N TYR A 352 -1.89 -3.12 -2.15
CA TYR A 352 -1.14 -2.61 -3.29
C TYR A 352 -1.54 -3.32 -4.58
N ILE A 353 -1.58 -4.66 -4.58
CA ILE A 353 -1.92 -5.46 -5.78
C ILE A 353 -3.32 -5.10 -6.31
N LYS A 354 -4.30 -4.93 -5.42
CA LYS A 354 -5.67 -4.54 -5.76
C LYS A 354 -5.76 -3.12 -6.32
N ASN A 355 -5.04 -2.16 -5.72
CA ASN A 355 -5.19 -0.73 -5.99
C ASN A 355 -4.04 -0.17 -6.86
N ARG A 356 -3.29 -1.02 -7.58
CA ARG A 356 -2.16 -0.62 -8.43
C ARG A 356 -2.53 0.55 -9.36
N SER A 357 -1.75 1.61 -9.28
CA SER A 357 -1.89 2.80 -10.12
C SER A 357 -0.61 3.61 -10.11
N ILE A 358 -0.38 4.39 -11.17
CA ILE A 358 0.78 5.30 -11.24
C ILE A 358 0.81 6.25 -10.04
N MET A 359 -0.37 6.73 -9.60
CA MET A 359 -0.46 7.63 -8.45
C MET A 359 -0.05 6.96 -7.14
N LEU A 360 -0.43 5.68 -6.95
CA LEU A 360 0.00 4.92 -5.77
C LEU A 360 1.52 4.66 -5.82
N ASP A 361 2.07 4.35 -6.99
CA ASP A 361 3.51 4.18 -7.16
C ASP A 361 4.28 5.46 -6.84
N VAL A 362 3.82 6.61 -7.33
CA VAL A 362 4.41 7.92 -6.99
C VAL A 362 4.30 8.22 -5.49
N LYS A 363 3.15 7.91 -4.86
CA LYS A 363 2.98 8.06 -3.40
C LYS A 363 4.02 7.21 -2.64
N ILE A 364 4.20 5.95 -3.06
CA ILE A 364 5.18 5.04 -2.46
C ILE A 364 6.61 5.57 -2.65
N ALA A 365 6.98 5.97 -3.87
CA ALA A 365 8.30 6.52 -4.15
C ALA A 365 8.61 7.76 -3.29
N PHE A 366 7.66 8.68 -3.17
CA PHE A 366 7.82 9.88 -2.34
C PHE A 366 7.99 9.53 -0.85
N LEU A 367 7.16 8.63 -0.32
CA LEU A 367 7.27 8.18 1.07
C LEU A 367 8.58 7.43 1.31
N THR A 368 9.06 6.62 0.36
CA THR A 368 10.36 5.95 0.44
C THR A 368 11.50 6.96 0.55
N ILE A 369 11.51 7.99 -0.32
CA ILE A 369 12.52 9.06 -0.27
C ILE A 369 12.45 9.80 1.08
N LYS A 370 11.25 10.13 1.55
CA LYS A 370 11.06 10.76 2.86
C LYS A 370 11.65 9.91 4.00
N THR A 371 11.39 8.59 4.00
CA THR A 371 11.90 7.67 5.02
C THR A 371 13.43 7.57 4.96
N LEU A 372 14.00 7.50 3.76
CA LEU A 372 15.46 7.48 3.57
C LEU A 372 16.11 8.77 4.08
N LEU A 373 15.52 9.93 3.82
CA LEU A 373 16.04 11.23 4.25
C LEU A 373 15.86 11.47 5.76
N SER A 374 14.79 10.98 6.36
CA SER A 374 14.51 11.14 7.80
C SER A 374 15.37 10.25 8.68
N ARG A 375 16.20 9.38 8.11
CA ARG A 375 17.03 8.37 8.81
C ARG A 375 16.25 7.47 9.77
N SER A 376 14.94 7.41 9.64
CA SER A 376 14.06 6.58 10.49
C SER A 376 14.08 5.09 10.13
N GLY A 377 14.87 4.69 9.14
CA GLY A 377 15.18 3.29 8.86
C GLY A 377 16.28 2.79 9.80
N LYS A 378 15.90 2.26 10.97
CA LYS A 378 16.80 1.50 11.85
C LYS A 378 17.06 0.12 11.29
#